data_b9c00e525fa825f873a6ae6128098634
#
_entry.id   b9c00e525fa825f873a6ae6128098634
#
_cell.length_a   1.000
_cell.length_b   1.000
_cell.length_c   1.000
_cell.angle_alpha   90.00
_cell.angle_beta   90.00
_cell.angle_gamma   90.00
#
_symmetry.space_group_name_H-M   'P 1'
#
loop_
_entity.id
_entity.type
_entity.pdbx_description
1 polymer ?
#
loop_
_entity_poly.entity_id
_entity_poly.type
_entity_poly.pdbx_seq_one_letter_code
_entity_poly.pdbx_strand_id
1 'polypeptide(L)'
;VIYSIYVRSHTPEGTFLAVIPDLDRIKALGTDIIWFMPIHPIGVEGKKGSLGCPYANRDYREVNPAYGTMEDFRVLVDEIHARGMKCMIDVVYNHTSPDSTLFREHPEWFYHGADGRPGNKIGDWADVIDLDYGKRGLWDYQIESLVMWAGIVDGFRCDVASFVPLEFWLEARAAVEKVNPDCIWLAETVH
;
A
#
# COMPACT_ATOMS: atom_id res chain seq x y z
N VAL A 1 2.62 -19.67 -6.08
CA VAL A 1 3.24 -19.33 -4.78
C VAL A 1 3.46 -17.84 -4.68
N ILE A 2 3.08 -17.26 -3.55
CA ILE A 2 3.29 -15.84 -3.23
C ILE A 2 4.41 -15.73 -2.21
N TYR A 3 5.42 -14.92 -2.51
CA TYR A 3 6.55 -14.65 -1.62
C TYR A 3 6.44 -13.21 -1.10
N SER A 4 6.39 -13.05 0.22
CA SER A 4 6.27 -11.74 0.87
C SER A 4 7.65 -11.12 1.12
N ILE A 5 7.79 -9.83 0.80
CA ILE A 5 9.02 -9.06 1.07
C ILE A 5 8.67 -7.81 1.87
N TYR A 6 9.37 -7.63 2.99
CA TYR A 6 9.48 -6.35 3.66
C TYR A 6 10.84 -5.76 3.30
N VAL A 7 10.83 -4.74 2.44
CA VAL A 7 12.07 -4.20 1.84
C VAL A 7 13.10 -3.80 2.89
N ARG A 8 12.66 -3.14 3.96
CA ARG A 8 13.54 -2.68 5.05
C ARG A 8 14.40 -3.80 5.65
N SER A 9 13.82 -4.97 5.85
CA SER A 9 14.47 -6.07 6.57
C SER A 9 14.94 -7.21 5.66
N HIS A 10 14.64 -7.15 4.36
CA HIS A 10 14.97 -8.22 3.42
C HIS A 10 16.48 -8.35 3.20
N THR A 11 17.18 -7.22 3.19
CA THR A 11 18.64 -7.15 3.05
C THR A 11 19.21 -6.22 4.10
N PRO A 12 20.54 -6.29 4.40
CA PRO A 12 21.19 -5.32 5.29
C PRO A 12 21.03 -3.88 4.82
N GLU A 13 21.05 -3.64 3.50
CA GLU A 13 20.89 -2.31 2.92
C GLU A 13 19.45 -1.80 3.04
N GLY A 14 18.46 -2.69 3.01
CA GLY A 14 17.05 -2.35 3.15
C GLY A 14 16.49 -1.50 2.02
N THR A 15 16.95 -1.71 0.78
CA THR A 15 16.57 -0.90 -0.39
C THR A 15 15.95 -1.75 -1.49
N PHE A 16 15.23 -1.08 -2.43
CA PHE A 16 14.66 -1.75 -3.60
C PHE A 16 15.73 -2.42 -4.44
N LEU A 17 16.83 -1.72 -4.74
CA LEU A 17 17.87 -2.26 -5.62
C LEU A 17 18.60 -3.45 -4.99
N ALA A 18 18.70 -3.49 -3.67
CA ALA A 18 19.33 -4.59 -2.94
C ALA A 18 18.53 -5.90 -2.99
N VAL A 19 17.24 -5.84 -3.33
CA VAL A 19 16.40 -7.03 -3.51
C VAL A 19 16.77 -7.78 -4.80
N ILE A 20 17.23 -7.07 -5.83
CA ILE A 20 17.45 -7.62 -7.17
C ILE A 20 18.37 -8.83 -7.18
N PRO A 21 19.54 -8.83 -6.51
CA PRO A 21 20.43 -9.99 -6.50
C PRO A 21 19.81 -11.27 -5.91
N ASP A 22 18.73 -11.14 -5.14
CA ASP A 22 18.07 -12.28 -4.48
C ASP A 22 16.91 -12.85 -5.31
N LEU A 23 16.54 -12.23 -6.43
CA LEU A 23 15.36 -12.63 -7.20
C LEU A 23 15.50 -14.01 -7.82
N ASP A 24 16.69 -14.43 -8.23
CA ASP A 24 16.90 -15.76 -8.80
C ASP A 24 16.65 -16.86 -7.76
N ARG A 25 17.08 -16.65 -6.53
CA ARG A 25 16.81 -17.57 -5.42
C ARG A 25 15.30 -17.66 -5.15
N ILE A 26 14.63 -16.52 -5.11
CA ILE A 26 13.17 -16.45 -4.88
C ILE A 26 12.42 -17.18 -6.00
N LYS A 27 12.82 -16.97 -7.25
CA LYS A 27 12.25 -17.68 -8.40
C LYS A 27 12.44 -19.19 -8.30
N ALA A 28 13.63 -19.63 -7.88
CA ALA A 28 13.96 -21.05 -7.74
C ALA A 28 13.11 -21.76 -6.68
N LEU A 29 12.52 -21.02 -5.74
CA LEU A 29 11.58 -21.55 -4.75
C LEU A 29 10.20 -21.89 -5.34
N GLY A 30 9.96 -21.59 -6.62
CA GLY A 30 8.66 -21.76 -7.26
C GLY A 30 7.73 -20.55 -7.11
N THR A 31 8.28 -19.38 -6.82
CA THR A 31 7.49 -18.16 -6.64
C THR A 31 6.90 -17.68 -7.96
N ASP A 32 5.62 -17.36 -7.94
CA ASP A 32 4.87 -16.78 -9.07
C ASP A 32 4.69 -15.27 -8.87
N ILE A 33 4.45 -14.86 -7.65
CA ILE A 33 4.13 -13.46 -7.30
C ILE A 33 4.98 -13.04 -6.11
N ILE A 34 5.62 -11.88 -6.22
CA ILE A 34 6.24 -11.20 -5.08
C ILE A 34 5.28 -10.15 -4.57
N TRP A 35 4.90 -10.26 -3.29
CA TRP A 35 4.09 -9.29 -2.60
C TRP A 35 4.98 -8.45 -1.69
N PHE A 36 5.04 -7.14 -1.95
CA PHE A 36 5.72 -6.19 -1.07
C PHE A 36 4.76 -5.70 0.01
N MET A 37 5.17 -5.83 1.27
CA MET A 37 4.56 -5.07 2.37
C MET A 37 4.65 -3.58 2.04
N PRO A 38 3.85 -2.68 2.66
CA PRO A 38 3.73 -1.31 2.20
C PRO A 38 5.06 -0.63 1.91
N ILE A 39 5.16 -0.02 0.74
CA ILE A 39 6.39 0.61 0.21
C ILE A 39 6.36 2.13 0.30
N HIS A 40 5.28 2.69 0.85
CA HIS A 40 5.07 4.13 0.94
C HIS A 40 5.85 4.75 2.10
N PRO A 41 6.01 6.09 2.12
CA PRO A 41 6.57 6.76 3.29
C PRO A 41 5.79 6.43 4.56
N ILE A 42 6.49 6.26 5.66
CA ILE A 42 5.90 5.93 6.97
C ILE A 42 5.72 7.21 7.78
N GLY A 43 4.57 7.35 8.46
CA GLY A 43 4.31 8.47 9.34
C GLY A 43 5.26 8.54 10.52
N VAL A 44 5.51 9.76 10.97
CA VAL A 44 6.38 10.06 12.13
C VAL A 44 5.56 10.31 13.38
N GLU A 45 4.42 11.00 13.23
CA GLU A 45 3.54 11.33 14.34
C GLU A 45 2.85 10.06 14.87
N GLY A 46 2.95 9.83 16.17
CA GLY A 46 2.37 8.67 16.83
C GLY A 46 3.03 7.34 16.49
N LYS A 47 4.16 7.34 15.79
CA LYS A 47 4.81 6.10 15.34
C LYS A 47 5.19 5.19 16.50
N LYS A 48 5.08 3.88 16.24
CA LYS A 48 5.53 2.83 17.17
C LYS A 48 6.95 2.40 16.82
N GLY A 49 7.85 2.44 17.80
CA GLY A 49 9.26 2.15 17.60
C GLY A 49 10.00 3.27 16.85
N SER A 50 11.30 3.10 16.65
CA SER A 50 12.16 4.13 16.05
C SER A 50 11.88 4.35 14.57
N LEU A 51 11.49 3.30 13.84
CA LEU A 51 11.29 3.32 12.38
C LEU A 51 9.82 3.44 11.97
N GLY A 52 8.88 3.24 12.90
CA GLY A 52 7.45 3.26 12.64
C GLY A 52 6.93 1.97 11.98
N CYS A 53 5.61 1.87 11.90
CA CYS A 53 4.92 0.74 11.27
C CYS A 53 4.73 1.00 9.79
N PRO A 54 5.07 0.06 8.88
CA PRO A 54 4.88 0.25 7.44
C PRO A 54 3.41 0.43 7.04
N TYR A 55 2.48 -0.01 7.87
CA TYR A 55 1.04 0.17 7.66
C TYR A 55 0.50 1.53 8.13
N ALA A 56 1.33 2.36 8.76
CA ALA A 56 1.03 3.76 9.05
C ALA A 56 1.47 4.65 7.87
N ASN A 57 0.70 4.61 6.81
CA ASN A 57 1.02 5.22 5.52
C ASN A 57 0.95 6.75 5.61
N ARG A 58 2.00 7.42 5.11
CA ARG A 58 2.07 8.86 5.07
C ARG A 58 1.65 9.45 3.71
N ASP A 59 1.89 8.73 2.61
CA ASP A 59 1.54 9.18 1.26
C ASP A 59 1.31 7.99 0.33
N TYR A 60 0.10 7.89 -0.22
CA TYR A 60 -0.30 6.76 -1.08
C TYR A 60 0.37 6.76 -2.46
N ARG A 61 0.93 7.87 -2.90
CA ARG A 61 1.45 8.02 -4.27
C ARG A 61 2.97 8.09 -4.35
N GLU A 62 3.64 7.98 -3.21
CA GLU A 62 5.10 8.03 -3.10
C GLU A 62 5.67 6.71 -2.59
N VAL A 63 6.96 6.49 -2.85
CA VAL A 63 7.71 5.41 -2.23
C VAL A 63 8.50 5.94 -1.03
N ASN A 64 8.78 5.07 -0.08
CA ASN A 64 9.60 5.42 1.08
C ASN A 64 11.02 5.77 0.62
N PRO A 65 11.49 7.00 0.87
CA PRO A 65 12.82 7.43 0.40
C PRO A 65 13.97 6.63 1.04
N ALA A 66 13.74 5.98 2.16
CA ALA A 66 14.73 5.07 2.76
C ALA A 66 14.93 3.78 1.93
N TYR A 67 13.96 3.42 1.08
CA TYR A 67 14.04 2.25 0.21
C TYR A 67 14.61 2.59 -1.18
N GLY A 68 14.56 3.83 -1.58
CA GLY A 68 15.01 4.30 -2.88
C GLY A 68 14.04 5.27 -3.53
N THR A 69 14.20 5.46 -4.83
CA THR A 69 13.34 6.33 -5.65
C THR A 69 12.23 5.53 -6.33
N MET A 70 11.26 6.23 -6.90
CA MET A 70 10.24 5.59 -7.76
C MET A 70 10.88 4.87 -8.95
N GLU A 71 11.95 5.44 -9.53
CA GLU A 71 12.69 4.79 -10.61
C GLU A 71 13.35 3.50 -10.14
N ASP A 72 13.94 3.48 -8.94
CA ASP A 72 14.52 2.27 -8.35
C ASP A 72 13.45 1.19 -8.20
N PHE A 73 12.25 1.56 -7.78
CA PHE A 73 11.15 0.61 -7.68
C PHE A 73 10.74 0.06 -9.04
N ARG A 74 10.66 0.91 -10.06
CA ARG A 74 10.34 0.46 -11.43
C ARG A 74 11.42 -0.49 -11.98
N VAL A 75 12.68 -0.22 -11.71
CA VAL A 75 13.79 -1.13 -12.09
C VAL A 75 13.60 -2.48 -11.41
N LEU A 76 13.27 -2.50 -10.12
CA LEU A 76 13.00 -3.76 -9.39
C LEU A 76 11.82 -4.52 -10.01
N VAL A 77 10.73 -3.84 -10.36
CA VAL A 77 9.56 -4.48 -10.99
C VAL A 77 9.94 -5.07 -12.34
N ASP A 78 10.71 -4.34 -13.15
CA ASP A 78 11.19 -4.84 -14.45
C ASP A 78 12.04 -6.10 -14.29
N GLU A 79 12.90 -6.16 -13.28
CA GLU A 79 13.72 -7.33 -12.98
C GLU A 79 12.88 -8.53 -12.49
N ILE A 80 11.81 -8.27 -11.76
CA ILE A 80 10.83 -9.30 -11.37
C ILE A 80 10.15 -9.88 -12.62
N HIS A 81 9.69 -9.00 -13.52
CA HIS A 81 9.05 -9.40 -14.77
C HIS A 81 10.00 -10.16 -15.69
N ALA A 82 11.27 -9.75 -15.75
CA ALA A 82 12.28 -10.43 -16.56
C ALA A 82 12.50 -11.89 -16.17
N ARG A 83 12.16 -12.25 -14.93
CA ARG A 83 12.24 -13.62 -14.40
C ARG A 83 10.90 -14.37 -14.47
N GLY A 84 9.90 -13.79 -15.13
CA GLY A 84 8.59 -14.41 -15.29
C GLY A 84 7.72 -14.38 -14.04
N MET A 85 8.05 -13.58 -13.05
CA MET A 85 7.24 -13.36 -11.86
C MET A 85 6.40 -12.10 -11.98
N LYS A 86 5.38 -11.99 -11.14
CA LYS A 86 4.53 -10.80 -11.00
C LYS A 86 4.81 -10.08 -9.70
N CYS A 87 4.45 -8.79 -9.66
CA CYS A 87 4.66 -7.93 -8.52
C CYS A 87 3.32 -7.43 -7.98
N MET A 88 3.13 -7.53 -6.67
CA MET A 88 1.95 -7.06 -5.96
C MET A 88 2.40 -6.14 -4.84
N ILE A 89 1.69 -5.03 -4.63
CA ILE A 89 1.92 -4.14 -3.50
C ILE A 89 0.77 -4.18 -2.52
N ASP A 90 1.08 -3.87 -1.26
CA ASP A 90 0.11 -3.75 -0.19
C ASP A 90 -0.57 -2.38 -0.26
N VAL A 91 -1.89 -2.33 -0.21
CA VAL A 91 -2.64 -1.08 -0.15
C VAL A 91 -3.44 -1.02 1.15
N VAL A 92 -3.19 0.03 1.92
CA VAL A 92 -3.74 0.22 3.26
C VAL A 92 -4.75 1.38 3.19
N TYR A 93 -5.95 1.09 2.70
CA TYR A 93 -6.94 2.11 2.38
C TYR A 93 -7.97 2.36 3.48
N ASN A 94 -7.83 1.67 4.62
CA ASN A 94 -8.67 1.94 5.79
C ASN A 94 -8.20 3.16 6.59
N HIS A 95 -6.89 3.43 6.64
CA HIS A 95 -6.32 4.44 7.51
C HIS A 95 -5.00 4.99 6.97
N THR A 96 -4.56 6.11 7.53
CA THR A 96 -3.23 6.70 7.27
C THR A 96 -2.55 7.01 8.59
N SER A 97 -1.27 7.44 8.54
CA SER A 97 -0.64 8.08 9.69
C SER A 97 -1.30 9.44 9.99
N PRO A 98 -1.24 9.93 11.24
CA PRO A 98 -1.82 11.23 11.58
C PRO A 98 -1.21 12.42 10.83
N ASP A 99 0.05 12.29 10.39
CA ASP A 99 0.78 13.30 9.63
C ASP A 99 0.74 13.06 8.11
N SER A 100 -0.26 12.33 7.61
CA SER A 100 -0.37 12.03 6.19
C SER A 100 -0.62 13.29 5.35
N THR A 101 -0.12 13.26 4.12
CA THR A 101 -0.39 14.28 3.11
C THR A 101 -1.89 14.44 2.89
N LEU A 102 -2.62 13.32 2.83
CA LEU A 102 -4.06 13.32 2.59
C LEU A 102 -4.83 13.98 3.73
N PHE A 103 -4.47 13.72 4.98
CA PHE A 103 -5.11 14.38 6.12
C PHE A 103 -4.85 15.88 6.13
N ARG A 104 -3.63 16.30 5.81
CA ARG A 104 -3.28 17.71 5.75
C ARG A 104 -4.07 18.45 4.67
N GLU A 105 -4.29 17.82 3.51
CA GLU A 105 -5.00 18.42 2.37
C GLU A 105 -6.53 18.30 2.49
N HIS A 106 -7.01 17.19 3.04
CA HIS A 106 -8.43 16.84 3.10
C HIS A 106 -8.83 16.23 4.44
N PRO A 107 -8.74 16.98 5.55
CA PRO A 107 -9.13 16.45 6.86
C PRO A 107 -10.61 16.02 6.93
N GLU A 108 -11.47 16.59 6.07
CA GLU A 108 -12.88 16.23 5.96
C GLU A 108 -13.13 14.81 5.42
N TRP A 109 -12.11 14.17 4.85
CA TRP A 109 -12.21 12.80 4.35
C TRP A 109 -11.89 11.75 5.42
N PHE A 110 -11.69 12.18 6.66
CA PHE A 110 -11.32 11.31 7.76
C PHE A 110 -12.44 11.18 8.79
N TYR A 111 -12.46 10.05 9.48
CA TYR A 111 -13.35 9.82 10.59
C TYR A 111 -12.97 10.73 11.76
N HIS A 112 -13.98 11.39 12.35
CA HIS A 112 -13.82 12.18 13.56
C HIS A 112 -14.71 11.59 14.66
N GLY A 113 -14.13 11.43 15.86
CA GLY A 113 -14.85 10.94 17.02
C GLY A 113 -15.81 11.98 17.60
N ALA A 114 -16.48 11.62 18.69
CA ALA A 114 -17.43 12.49 19.37
C ALA A 114 -16.78 13.80 19.90
N ASP A 115 -15.47 13.78 20.16
CA ASP A 115 -14.69 14.94 20.56
C ASP A 115 -14.28 15.85 19.39
N GLY A 116 -14.66 15.51 18.16
CA GLY A 116 -14.31 16.24 16.94
C GLY A 116 -12.89 16.01 16.44
N ARG A 117 -12.14 15.10 17.06
CA ARG A 117 -10.77 14.77 16.64
C ARG A 117 -10.75 13.58 15.71
N PRO A 118 -9.76 13.52 14.78
CA PRO A 118 -9.57 12.30 13.98
C PRO A 118 -9.24 11.12 14.87
N GLY A 119 -9.71 9.93 14.50
CA GLY A 119 -9.50 8.73 15.30
C GLY A 119 -9.80 7.46 14.54
N ASN A 120 -10.12 6.39 15.28
CA ASN A 120 -10.42 5.08 14.73
C ASN A 120 -11.90 4.75 14.94
N LYS A 121 -12.54 4.13 13.93
CA LYS A 121 -13.91 3.63 14.03
C LYS A 121 -13.96 2.37 14.88
N ILE A 122 -12.95 1.52 14.76
CA ILE A 122 -12.82 0.25 15.46
C ILE A 122 -11.41 0.21 16.07
N GLY A 123 -11.34 -0.06 17.38
CA GLY A 123 -10.08 -0.09 18.09
C GLY A 123 -9.57 1.30 18.48
N ASP A 124 -8.37 1.35 19.01
CA ASP A 124 -7.71 2.57 19.48
C ASP A 124 -6.22 2.48 19.11
N TRP A 125 -5.93 2.72 17.84
CA TRP A 125 -4.58 2.66 17.30
C TRP A 125 -3.96 4.05 17.22
N ALA A 126 -3.03 4.36 18.11
CA ALA A 126 -2.47 5.71 18.25
C ALA A 126 -1.63 6.16 17.04
N ASP A 127 -1.17 5.23 16.22
CA ASP A 127 -0.29 5.51 15.07
C ASP A 127 -1.04 5.70 13.75
N VAL A 128 -2.36 5.56 13.74
CA VAL A 128 -3.19 5.71 12.54
C VAL A 128 -4.51 6.42 12.82
N ILE A 129 -5.04 7.04 11.77
CA ILE A 129 -6.38 7.66 11.75
C ILE A 129 -7.17 7.12 10.56
N ASP A 130 -8.47 6.86 10.77
CA ASP A 130 -9.31 6.19 9.79
C ASP A 130 -9.87 7.14 8.75
N LEU A 131 -9.95 6.65 7.51
CA LEU A 131 -10.61 7.31 6.40
C LEU A 131 -12.13 7.16 6.48
N ASP A 132 -12.85 8.16 5.97
CA ASP A 132 -14.32 8.15 5.92
C ASP A 132 -14.79 7.96 4.48
N TYR A 133 -15.19 6.74 4.15
CA TYR A 133 -15.68 6.39 2.82
C TYR A 133 -17.13 6.86 2.57
N GLY A 134 -17.72 7.64 3.46
CA GLY A 134 -18.91 8.43 3.17
C GLY A 134 -18.65 9.65 2.29
N LYS A 135 -17.39 9.94 1.96
CA LYS A 135 -16.95 11.12 1.18
C LYS A 135 -16.55 10.72 -0.23
N ARG A 136 -17.29 11.19 -1.22
CA ARG A 136 -17.04 10.84 -2.63
C ARG A 136 -15.67 11.27 -3.13
N GLY A 137 -15.18 12.43 -2.71
CA GLY A 137 -13.85 12.91 -3.10
C GLY A 137 -12.73 11.95 -2.70
N LEU A 138 -12.87 11.29 -1.55
CA LEU A 138 -11.95 10.23 -1.13
C LEU A 138 -11.94 9.05 -2.12
N TRP A 139 -13.11 8.62 -2.58
CA TRP A 139 -13.19 7.54 -3.56
C TRP A 139 -12.42 7.88 -4.83
N ASP A 140 -12.65 9.05 -5.38
CA ASP A 140 -11.98 9.50 -6.61
C ASP A 140 -10.47 9.53 -6.44
N TYR A 141 -9.97 10.07 -5.32
CA TYR A 141 -8.55 10.12 -5.03
C TYR A 141 -7.92 8.73 -4.94
N GLN A 142 -8.55 7.83 -4.20
CA GLN A 142 -8.03 6.47 -3.99
C GLN A 142 -8.10 5.63 -5.26
N ILE A 143 -9.15 5.79 -6.05
CA ILE A 143 -9.25 5.11 -7.34
C ILE A 143 -8.16 5.60 -8.30
N GLU A 144 -7.92 6.90 -8.37
CA GLU A 144 -6.81 7.46 -9.16
C GLU A 144 -5.45 6.92 -8.70
N SER A 145 -5.26 6.77 -7.39
CA SER A 145 -4.04 6.18 -6.84
C SER A 145 -3.85 4.73 -7.29
N LEU A 146 -4.91 3.92 -7.25
CA LEU A 146 -4.87 2.54 -7.72
C LEU A 146 -4.60 2.45 -9.23
N VAL A 147 -5.21 3.32 -10.02
CA VAL A 147 -4.98 3.37 -11.48
C VAL A 147 -3.52 3.73 -11.77
N MET A 148 -2.94 4.68 -11.03
CA MET A 148 -1.52 5.03 -11.16
C MET A 148 -0.62 3.81 -10.88
N TRP A 149 -0.85 3.12 -9.77
CA TRP A 149 -0.03 1.96 -9.41
C TRP A 149 -0.26 0.77 -10.33
N ALA A 150 -1.47 0.59 -10.86
CA ALA A 150 -1.78 -0.48 -11.81
C ALA A 150 -0.99 -0.36 -13.13
N GLY A 151 -0.47 0.83 -13.44
CA GLY A 151 0.46 1.04 -14.55
C GLY A 151 1.88 0.58 -14.25
N ILE A 152 2.19 0.23 -13.00
CA ILE A 152 3.53 -0.17 -12.56
C ILE A 152 3.56 -1.62 -12.09
N VAL A 153 2.58 -2.04 -11.27
CA VAL A 153 2.52 -3.36 -10.64
C VAL A 153 1.39 -4.21 -11.23
N ASP A 154 1.40 -5.50 -10.91
CA ASP A 154 0.46 -6.47 -11.47
C ASP A 154 -0.73 -6.75 -10.55
N GLY A 155 -0.68 -6.30 -9.31
CA GLY A 155 -1.75 -6.58 -8.37
C GLY A 155 -1.65 -5.83 -7.06
N PHE A 156 -2.70 -5.97 -6.26
CA PHE A 156 -2.86 -5.32 -4.96
C PHE A 156 -3.28 -6.31 -3.90
N ARG A 157 -2.58 -6.30 -2.78
CA ARG A 157 -3.05 -6.94 -1.54
C ARG A 157 -3.71 -5.85 -0.70
N CYS A 158 -5.00 -6.02 -0.44
CA CYS A 158 -5.83 -5.01 0.23
C CYS A 158 -5.91 -5.30 1.72
N ASP A 159 -5.19 -4.51 2.51
CA ASP A 159 -5.13 -4.61 3.96
C ASP A 159 -6.50 -4.29 4.57
N VAL A 160 -6.94 -5.09 5.54
CA VAL A 160 -8.26 -5.01 6.20
C VAL A 160 -9.38 -4.62 5.23
N ALA A 161 -9.43 -5.28 4.08
CA ALA A 161 -10.34 -4.93 2.99
C ALA A 161 -11.81 -4.91 3.41
N SER A 162 -12.19 -5.72 4.40
CA SER A 162 -13.55 -5.78 4.93
C SER A 162 -13.97 -4.50 5.67
N PHE A 163 -13.03 -3.65 6.07
CA PHE A 163 -13.32 -2.36 6.71
C PHE A 163 -13.59 -1.23 5.70
N VAL A 164 -13.31 -1.46 4.43
CA VAL A 164 -13.57 -0.53 3.33
C VAL A 164 -14.82 -1.01 2.58
N PRO A 165 -15.76 -0.14 2.18
CA PRO A 165 -17.00 -0.57 1.53
C PRO A 165 -16.76 -1.43 0.29
N LEU A 166 -17.55 -2.50 0.14
CA LEU A 166 -17.47 -3.36 -1.04
C LEU A 166 -17.69 -2.58 -2.34
N GLU A 167 -18.63 -1.64 -2.31
CA GLU A 167 -18.96 -0.80 -3.46
C GLU A 167 -17.76 0.00 -3.94
N PHE A 168 -16.91 0.47 -3.00
CA PHE A 168 -15.64 1.13 -3.37
C PHE A 168 -14.75 0.17 -4.13
N TRP A 169 -14.55 -1.04 -3.64
CA TRP A 169 -13.69 -2.03 -4.30
C TRP A 169 -14.20 -2.40 -5.69
N LEU A 170 -15.52 -2.53 -5.85
CA LEU A 170 -16.13 -2.83 -7.15
C LEU A 170 -15.87 -1.71 -8.17
N GLU A 171 -16.04 -0.46 -7.76
CA GLU A 171 -15.78 0.70 -8.61
C GLU A 171 -14.28 0.84 -8.93
N ALA A 172 -13.42 0.63 -7.93
CA ALA A 172 -11.97 0.67 -8.10
C ALA A 172 -11.50 -0.40 -9.10
N ARG A 173 -12.01 -1.63 -8.97
CA ARG A 173 -11.68 -2.71 -9.90
C ARG A 173 -12.10 -2.39 -11.33
N ALA A 174 -13.28 -1.84 -11.51
CA ALA A 174 -13.75 -1.44 -12.84
C ALA A 174 -12.84 -0.37 -13.48
N ALA A 175 -12.37 0.60 -12.70
CA ALA A 175 -11.46 1.63 -13.18
C ALA A 175 -10.07 1.06 -13.51
N VAL A 176 -9.54 0.21 -12.65
CA VAL A 176 -8.23 -0.43 -12.84
C VAL A 176 -8.23 -1.37 -14.04
N GLU A 177 -9.32 -2.10 -14.26
CA GLU A 177 -9.46 -3.03 -15.40
C GLU A 177 -9.25 -2.37 -16.75
N LYS A 178 -9.58 -1.09 -16.87
CA LYS A 178 -9.38 -0.33 -18.11
C LYS A 178 -7.90 -0.14 -18.46
N VAL A 179 -7.02 -0.11 -17.47
CA VAL A 179 -5.57 0.09 -17.69
C VAL A 179 -4.77 -1.19 -17.48
N ASN A 180 -5.28 -2.12 -16.69
CA ASN A 180 -4.65 -3.41 -16.42
C ASN A 180 -5.73 -4.49 -16.22
N PRO A 181 -6.24 -5.09 -17.33
CA PRO A 181 -7.33 -6.08 -17.25
C PRO A 181 -6.95 -7.36 -16.52
N ASP A 182 -5.65 -7.66 -16.38
CA ASP A 182 -5.15 -8.85 -15.70
C ASP A 182 -4.74 -8.57 -14.24
N CYS A 183 -5.09 -7.40 -13.70
CA CYS A 183 -4.73 -7.02 -12.33
C CYS A 183 -5.24 -8.05 -11.32
N ILE A 184 -4.33 -8.44 -10.41
CA ILE A 184 -4.61 -9.43 -9.36
C ILE A 184 -5.02 -8.69 -8.09
N TRP A 185 -6.07 -9.18 -7.44
CA TRP A 185 -6.57 -8.64 -6.18
C TRP A 185 -6.57 -9.70 -5.10
N LEU A 186 -5.93 -9.40 -3.98
CA LEU A 186 -5.90 -10.26 -2.78
C LEU A 186 -6.42 -9.46 -1.59
N ALA A 187 -7.53 -9.89 -1.02
CA ALA A 187 -8.14 -9.19 0.11
C ALA A 187 -7.76 -9.87 1.42
N GLU A 188 -7.32 -9.08 2.39
CA GLU A 188 -7.27 -9.51 3.78
C GLU A 188 -8.65 -9.29 4.40
N THR A 189 -9.25 -10.34 4.94
CA THR A 189 -10.52 -10.27 5.66
C THR A 189 -10.29 -10.48 7.15
N VAL A 190 -10.97 -9.67 7.96
CA VAL A 190 -10.95 -9.77 9.42
C VAL A 190 -12.37 -10.15 9.86
N HIS A 191 -12.47 -11.22 10.66
CA HIS A 191 -13.74 -11.76 11.18
C HIS A 191 -13.97 -11.33 12.62
#